data_3c5dea4c6a6135fedd631ef87bf3e7b7
#
_entry.id   3c5dea4c6a6135fedd631ef87bf3e7b7
#
_cell.length_a   1.000
_cell.length_b   1.000
_cell.length_c   1.000
_cell.angle_alpha   90.00
_cell.angle_beta   90.00
_cell.angle_gamma   90.00
#
_symmetry.space_group_name_H-M   'P 1'
#
loop_
_entity.id
_entity.type
_entity.pdbx_description
1 polymer ?
#
loop_
_entity_poly.entity_id
_entity_poly.type
_entity_poly.pdbx_seq_one_letter_code
_entity_poly.pdbx_strand_id
1 'polypeptide(L)'
;AHANAELESGAQSPQSDSTAQSGSQSGDTPQSAEPTPVDVPKPTPPPNLYAGGQIGAQATSQWFTDLWAYAFNTGDTEDFMKVCQNDDYCARVNNDVQALHADRIVTRPITIKYLMTKEIWDCTSTPDQISGTCIKFDYSEQSGTAIRKDNDATKPDYSTISFSSKSDEAVDHYEGTMLLVADGDTWVVKHFWSHKE
;
A
#
# COMPACT_ATOMS: atom_id res chain seq x y z
N ALA A 1 38.32 43.59 37.23
CA ALA A 1 39.36 43.42 38.21
C ALA A 1 39.85 41.98 38.18
N HIS A 2 40.99 41.83 37.59
CA HIS A 2 42.21 41.16 38.04
C HIS A 2 42.08 39.63 38.23
N ALA A 3 42.97 38.80 37.80
CA ALA A 3 44.29 38.81 37.17
C ALA A 3 44.74 37.36 37.09
N ASN A 4 45.40 37.03 36.00
CA ASN A 4 46.63 36.22 35.78
C ASN A 4 47.15 35.23 36.85
N ALA A 5 47.61 34.10 36.34
CA ALA A 5 48.99 33.58 36.31
C ALA A 5 48.97 32.15 35.77
N GLU A 6 49.55 31.89 34.72
CA GLU A 6 50.86 31.38 34.20
C GLU A 6 51.67 30.54 35.17
N LEU A 7 52.15 29.39 34.63
CA LEU A 7 53.52 28.84 34.55
C LEU A 7 53.47 27.32 34.52
N GLU A 8 53.83 26.73 33.41
CA GLU A 8 55.09 26.20 32.90
C GLU A 8 55.53 24.83 33.40
N SER A 9 55.79 24.03 32.42
CA SER A 9 57.00 23.26 32.20
C SER A 9 57.14 21.86 32.85
N GLY A 10 57.44 20.89 31.99
CA GLY A 10 58.06 19.64 32.37
C GLY A 10 57.96 18.54 31.31
N ALA A 11 58.93 18.56 30.39
CA ALA A 11 59.21 17.49 29.42
C ALA A 11 59.65 16.20 30.10
N GLN A 12 59.28 15.05 29.51
CA GLN A 12 60.21 13.97 29.17
C GLN A 12 59.49 12.78 28.54
N SER A 13 59.91 12.47 27.30
CA SER A 13 59.72 11.14 26.70
C SER A 13 60.74 10.17 27.32
N PRO A 14 60.46 8.85 27.27
CA PRO A 14 61.28 8.02 26.41
C PRO A 14 60.49 7.07 25.51
N GLN A 15 61.07 6.82 24.35
CA GLN A 15 60.83 5.75 23.40
C GLN A 15 60.96 4.37 24.06
N SER A 16 60.16 3.40 23.63
CA SER A 16 60.61 2.09 23.19
C SER A 16 59.48 1.20 22.69
N ASP A 17 59.68 0.79 21.51
CA ASP A 17 59.56 -0.53 20.86
C ASP A 17 58.23 -1.15 20.53
N SER A 18 58.06 -1.19 19.25
CA SER A 18 57.70 -2.31 18.36
C SER A 18 56.92 -3.48 18.96
N THR A 19 55.68 -3.64 18.52
CA THR A 19 55.27 -4.95 17.96
C THR A 19 54.12 -4.70 16.95
N ALA A 20 54.45 -4.94 15.71
CA ALA A 20 53.49 -5.01 14.62
C ALA A 20 52.58 -6.22 14.83
N GLN A 21 51.32 -5.99 15.15
CA GLN A 21 50.30 -7.01 15.07
C GLN A 21 49.34 -6.62 13.96
N SER A 22 49.60 -7.22 12.81
CA SER A 22 48.74 -7.22 11.64
C SER A 22 47.44 -7.90 12.02
N GLY A 23 46.50 -7.14 12.53
CA GLY A 23 45.12 -7.55 12.68
C GLY A 23 44.40 -7.27 11.36
N SER A 24 44.22 -8.31 10.54
CA SER A 24 43.24 -8.29 9.46
C SER A 24 41.88 -8.00 10.05
N GLN A 25 41.47 -6.75 10.04
CA GLN A 25 40.05 -6.39 10.14
C GLN A 25 39.42 -6.89 8.86
N SER A 26 38.82 -8.10 8.94
CA SER A 26 37.77 -8.49 8.02
C SER A 26 36.73 -7.41 8.13
N GLY A 27 36.62 -6.58 7.11
CA GLY A 27 35.55 -5.64 6.97
C GLY A 27 34.23 -6.44 6.85
N ASP A 28 33.51 -6.56 7.95
CA ASP A 28 32.11 -6.88 7.90
C ASP A 28 31.44 -5.79 7.06
N THR A 29 31.28 -6.08 5.78
CA THR A 29 30.35 -5.34 4.93
C THR A 29 28.99 -5.50 5.61
N PRO A 30 28.31 -4.42 6.02
CA PRO A 30 27.00 -4.55 6.61
C PRO A 30 26.13 -5.33 5.61
N GLN A 31 25.77 -6.54 5.98
CA GLN A 31 24.86 -7.37 5.22
C GLN A 31 23.56 -6.57 5.19
N SER A 32 23.24 -6.07 4.00
CA SER A 32 21.99 -5.30 3.78
C SER A 32 20.85 -6.18 4.28
N ALA A 33 20.17 -5.74 5.33
CA ALA A 33 19.06 -6.49 5.91
C ALA A 33 18.03 -6.76 4.79
N GLU A 34 17.57 -8.00 4.69
CA GLU A 34 16.51 -8.34 3.75
C GLU A 34 15.29 -7.44 4.01
N PRO A 35 14.65 -6.92 2.95
CA PRO A 35 13.47 -6.08 3.10
C PRO A 35 12.36 -6.88 3.79
N THR A 36 11.77 -6.31 4.83
CA THR A 36 10.69 -6.93 5.58
C THR A 36 9.36 -6.60 4.89
N PRO A 37 8.55 -7.60 4.50
CA PRO A 37 7.22 -7.37 3.99
C PRO A 37 6.36 -6.63 5.00
N VAL A 38 5.44 -5.78 4.50
CA VAL A 38 4.43 -5.18 5.37
C VAL A 38 3.50 -6.28 5.91
N ASP A 39 3.21 -6.21 7.20
CA ASP A 39 2.23 -7.09 7.85
C ASP A 39 0.90 -6.34 7.95
N VAL A 40 -0.05 -6.73 7.10
CA VAL A 40 -1.39 -6.14 7.05
C VAL A 40 -2.40 -7.23 7.33
N PRO A 41 -3.22 -7.09 8.39
CA PRO A 41 -4.23 -8.08 8.72
C PRO A 41 -5.29 -8.16 7.60
N LYS A 42 -5.80 -9.36 7.36
CA LYS A 42 -6.91 -9.56 6.43
C LYS A 42 -8.14 -8.78 6.91
N PRO A 43 -8.78 -7.98 6.04
CA PRO A 43 -9.97 -7.24 6.41
C PRO A 43 -11.08 -8.16 6.92
N THR A 44 -11.78 -7.73 7.95
CA THR A 44 -12.96 -8.44 8.46
C THR A 44 -14.19 -7.95 7.70
N PRO A 45 -15.03 -8.85 7.17
CA PRO A 45 -16.26 -8.46 6.50
C PRO A 45 -17.13 -7.55 7.40
N PRO A 46 -17.66 -6.44 6.86
CA PRO A 46 -18.56 -5.57 7.62
C PRO A 46 -19.79 -6.34 8.13
N PRO A 47 -20.34 -6.00 9.31
CA PRO A 47 -21.48 -6.73 9.88
C PRO A 47 -22.72 -6.72 8.99
N ASN A 48 -22.89 -5.70 8.16
CA ASN A 48 -24.05 -5.54 7.28
C ASN A 48 -23.81 -6.05 5.84
N LEU A 49 -22.71 -6.78 5.60
CA LEU A 49 -22.34 -7.24 4.26
C LEU A 49 -23.45 -8.08 3.60
N TYR A 50 -24.13 -8.88 4.39
CA TYR A 50 -25.21 -9.77 3.94
C TYR A 50 -26.61 -9.18 4.14
N ALA A 51 -26.71 -7.89 4.46
CA ALA A 51 -27.98 -7.20 4.53
C ALA A 51 -28.54 -6.97 3.13
N GLY A 52 -29.85 -7.09 2.98
CA GLY A 52 -30.51 -6.76 1.73
C GLY A 52 -30.54 -5.26 1.44
N GLY A 53 -30.82 -4.90 0.20
CA GLY A 53 -31.01 -3.50 -0.23
C GLY A 53 -29.77 -2.63 -0.10
N GLN A 54 -30.01 -1.34 0.07
CA GLN A 54 -28.94 -0.33 0.06
C GLN A 54 -27.90 -0.52 1.19
N ILE A 55 -28.30 -1.11 2.30
CA ILE A 55 -27.41 -1.34 3.45
C ILE A 55 -26.32 -2.34 3.09
N GLY A 56 -26.67 -3.47 2.48
CA GLY A 56 -25.69 -4.47 2.04
C GLY A 56 -24.84 -3.98 0.88
N ALA A 57 -25.44 -3.25 -0.07
CA ALA A 57 -24.71 -2.63 -1.16
C ALA A 57 -23.65 -1.64 -0.66
N GLN A 58 -23.99 -0.78 0.31
CA GLN A 58 -23.04 0.15 0.93
C GLN A 58 -21.93 -0.58 1.70
N ALA A 59 -22.27 -1.60 2.47
CA ALA A 59 -21.28 -2.40 3.20
C ALA A 59 -20.31 -3.09 2.22
N THR A 60 -20.81 -3.58 1.07
CA THR A 60 -19.98 -4.18 0.02
C THR A 60 -19.04 -3.16 -0.61
N SER A 61 -19.48 -1.93 -0.86
CA SER A 61 -18.59 -0.89 -1.43
C SER A 61 -17.47 -0.48 -0.46
N GLN A 62 -17.74 -0.44 0.83
CA GLN A 62 -16.70 -0.24 1.86
C GLN A 62 -15.71 -1.41 1.88
N TRP A 63 -16.23 -2.64 1.91
CA TRP A 63 -15.38 -3.83 1.94
C TRP A 63 -14.54 -4.00 0.67
N PHE A 64 -15.08 -3.61 -0.47
CA PHE A 64 -14.33 -3.56 -1.72
C PHE A 64 -13.05 -2.71 -1.60
N THR A 65 -13.13 -1.51 -1.01
CA THR A 65 -11.94 -0.65 -0.83
C THR A 65 -10.93 -1.25 0.14
N ASP A 66 -11.39 -1.91 1.21
CA ASP A 66 -10.52 -2.59 2.17
C ASP A 66 -9.80 -3.79 1.54
N LEU A 67 -10.52 -4.61 0.76
CA LEU A 67 -9.96 -5.74 0.03
C LEU A 67 -9.00 -5.31 -1.07
N TRP A 68 -9.28 -4.20 -1.74
CA TRP A 68 -8.42 -3.63 -2.75
C TRP A 68 -7.06 -3.22 -2.15
N ALA A 69 -7.05 -2.47 -1.04
CA ALA A 69 -5.83 -2.13 -0.33
C ALA A 69 -5.08 -3.39 0.17
N TYR A 70 -5.81 -4.36 0.73
CA TYR A 70 -5.24 -5.61 1.21
C TYR A 70 -4.57 -6.40 0.08
N ALA A 71 -5.21 -6.51 -1.08
CA ALA A 71 -4.66 -7.20 -2.24
C ALA A 71 -3.33 -6.60 -2.69
N PHE A 72 -3.21 -5.27 -2.80
CA PHE A 72 -1.96 -4.62 -3.14
C PHE A 72 -0.87 -4.80 -2.09
N ASN A 73 -1.23 -4.85 -0.82
CA ASN A 73 -0.25 -5.00 0.26
C ASN A 73 0.29 -6.43 0.39
N THR A 74 -0.52 -7.45 0.07
CA THR A 74 -0.20 -8.85 0.36
C THR A 74 -0.05 -9.74 -0.87
N GLY A 75 -0.59 -9.34 -2.02
CA GLY A 75 -0.70 -10.19 -3.21
C GLY A 75 -1.91 -11.12 -3.21
N ASP A 76 -2.67 -11.20 -2.11
CA ASP A 76 -3.88 -12.02 -2.01
C ASP A 76 -5.07 -11.26 -2.60
N THR A 77 -5.52 -11.70 -3.77
CA THR A 77 -6.66 -11.12 -4.50
C THR A 77 -7.93 -11.96 -4.39
N GLU A 78 -7.92 -13.06 -3.63
CA GLU A 78 -9.01 -14.04 -3.63
C GLU A 78 -10.37 -13.40 -3.29
N ASP A 79 -10.46 -12.73 -2.15
CA ASP A 79 -11.74 -12.14 -1.73
C ASP A 79 -12.10 -10.89 -2.54
N PHE A 80 -11.10 -10.12 -2.98
CA PHE A 80 -11.33 -8.99 -3.89
C PHE A 80 -12.01 -9.45 -5.20
N MET A 81 -11.53 -10.53 -5.81
CA MET A 81 -12.08 -11.08 -7.05
C MET A 81 -13.45 -11.75 -6.86
N LYS A 82 -13.79 -12.18 -5.65
CA LYS A 82 -15.15 -12.63 -5.32
C LYS A 82 -16.16 -11.48 -5.29
N VAL A 83 -15.73 -10.34 -4.76
CA VAL A 83 -16.59 -9.15 -4.67
C VAL A 83 -16.72 -8.44 -6.02
N CYS A 84 -15.69 -8.47 -6.84
CA CYS A 84 -15.65 -7.80 -8.14
C CYS A 84 -15.62 -8.79 -9.28
N GLN A 85 -16.76 -8.98 -9.93
CA GLN A 85 -16.94 -9.98 -10.97
C GLN A 85 -17.19 -9.35 -12.35
N ASN A 86 -16.45 -9.83 -13.35
CA ASN A 86 -16.62 -9.48 -14.77
C ASN A 86 -16.47 -7.98 -15.08
N ASP A 87 -15.67 -7.28 -14.30
CA ASP A 87 -15.33 -5.88 -14.53
C ASP A 87 -13.87 -5.77 -15.01
N ASP A 88 -13.65 -5.04 -16.11
CA ASP A 88 -12.30 -4.85 -16.67
C ASP A 88 -11.37 -4.12 -15.70
N TYR A 89 -11.92 -3.25 -14.85
CA TYR A 89 -11.16 -2.56 -13.82
C TYR A 89 -10.59 -3.55 -12.80
N CYS A 90 -11.43 -4.45 -12.30
CA CYS A 90 -11.01 -5.45 -11.32
C CYS A 90 -10.02 -6.48 -11.90
N ALA A 91 -10.20 -6.84 -13.18
CA ALA A 91 -9.24 -7.66 -13.88
C ALA A 91 -7.86 -6.96 -13.98
N ARG A 92 -7.82 -5.67 -14.27
CA ARG A 92 -6.58 -4.88 -14.26
C ARG A 92 -5.96 -4.82 -12.87
N VAL A 93 -6.75 -4.51 -11.83
CA VAL A 93 -6.25 -4.52 -10.44
C VAL A 93 -5.62 -5.85 -10.09
N ASN A 94 -6.28 -6.97 -10.41
CA ASN A 94 -5.71 -8.30 -10.17
C ASN A 94 -4.37 -8.49 -10.90
N ASN A 95 -4.29 -8.11 -12.17
CA ASN A 95 -3.07 -8.23 -12.96
C ASN A 95 -1.94 -7.33 -12.41
N ASP A 96 -2.26 -6.11 -11.97
CA ASP A 96 -1.31 -5.18 -11.39
C ASP A 96 -0.76 -5.70 -10.06
N VAL A 97 -1.62 -6.28 -9.22
CA VAL A 97 -1.22 -6.93 -7.96
C VAL A 97 -0.29 -8.12 -8.23
N GLN A 98 -0.64 -8.99 -9.19
CA GLN A 98 0.19 -10.14 -9.53
C GLN A 98 1.55 -9.70 -10.11
N ALA A 99 1.57 -8.71 -10.99
CA ALA A 99 2.80 -8.15 -11.55
C ALA A 99 3.69 -7.54 -10.46
N LEU A 100 3.09 -6.79 -9.53
CA LEU A 100 3.80 -6.20 -8.40
C LEU A 100 4.48 -7.27 -7.55
N HIS A 101 3.74 -8.28 -7.12
CA HIS A 101 4.24 -9.31 -6.20
C HIS A 101 5.10 -10.39 -6.90
N ALA A 102 5.21 -10.40 -8.23
CA ALA A 102 6.10 -11.28 -8.95
C ALA A 102 7.57 -11.03 -8.59
N ASP A 103 7.99 -9.77 -8.53
CA ASP A 103 9.39 -9.38 -8.33
C ASP A 103 9.63 -8.39 -7.18
N ARG A 104 8.60 -7.99 -6.43
CA ARG A 104 8.68 -6.98 -5.38
C ARG A 104 8.07 -7.42 -4.06
N ILE A 105 8.47 -6.72 -3.00
CA ILE A 105 7.95 -6.83 -1.64
C ILE A 105 7.46 -5.45 -1.24
N VAL A 106 6.21 -5.35 -0.81
CA VAL A 106 5.67 -4.11 -0.24
C VAL A 106 6.21 -3.93 1.17
N THR A 107 6.89 -2.82 1.42
CA THR A 107 7.56 -2.51 2.70
C THR A 107 6.91 -1.37 3.46
N ARG A 108 6.11 -0.54 2.77
CA ARG A 108 5.22 0.47 3.36
C ARG A 108 3.83 0.29 2.75
N PRO A 109 2.77 0.21 3.57
CA PRO A 109 1.45 -0.12 3.06
C PRO A 109 0.89 0.95 2.12
N ILE A 110 0.19 0.47 1.11
CA ILE A 110 -0.73 1.25 0.28
C ILE A 110 -2.02 1.38 1.06
N THR A 111 -2.59 2.56 1.12
CA THR A 111 -3.88 2.75 1.77
C THR A 111 -4.93 3.22 0.78
N ILE A 112 -6.09 2.58 0.82
CA ILE A 112 -7.31 2.99 0.11
C ILE A 112 -8.39 3.04 1.16
N LYS A 113 -9.00 4.21 1.34
CA LYS A 113 -9.97 4.41 2.41
C LYS A 113 -11.29 4.92 1.84
N TYR A 114 -12.35 4.19 2.08
CA TYR A 114 -13.71 4.68 1.90
C TYR A 114 -13.95 5.82 2.88
N LEU A 115 -14.35 6.97 2.40
CA LEU A 115 -14.55 8.15 3.23
C LEU A 115 -16.02 8.38 3.53
N MET A 116 -16.86 8.48 2.50
CA MET A 116 -18.28 8.70 2.67
C MET A 116 -19.09 8.30 1.45
N THR A 117 -20.32 7.87 1.70
CA THR A 117 -21.33 7.70 0.64
C THR A 117 -21.94 9.05 0.32
N LYS A 118 -21.96 9.42 -0.95
CA LYS A 118 -22.65 10.62 -1.47
C LYS A 118 -24.08 10.34 -1.87
N GLU A 119 -24.28 9.25 -2.60
CA GLU A 119 -25.59 8.93 -3.21
C GLU A 119 -25.76 7.42 -3.38
N ILE A 120 -26.98 6.92 -3.24
CA ILE A 120 -27.38 5.55 -3.53
C ILE A 120 -28.69 5.58 -4.31
N TRP A 121 -28.74 4.90 -5.48
CA TRP A 121 -29.92 4.86 -6.32
C TRP A 121 -30.01 3.57 -7.13
N ASP A 122 -31.20 3.22 -7.59
CA ASP A 122 -31.38 2.14 -8.55
C ASP A 122 -30.91 2.61 -9.93
N CYS A 123 -30.17 1.79 -10.61
CA CYS A 123 -29.59 2.14 -11.92
C CYS A 123 -29.53 0.94 -12.86
N THR A 124 -29.36 1.26 -14.14
CA THR A 124 -29.11 0.26 -15.18
C THR A 124 -27.94 0.75 -16.03
N SER A 125 -26.92 -0.12 -16.17
CA SER A 125 -25.77 0.19 -17.01
C SER A 125 -26.11 0.09 -18.49
N THR A 126 -25.39 0.86 -19.29
CA THR A 126 -25.41 0.76 -20.76
C THR A 126 -23.97 0.53 -21.25
N PRO A 127 -23.74 -0.33 -22.24
CA PRO A 127 -24.72 -1.05 -23.09
C PRO A 127 -25.24 -2.37 -22.50
N ASP A 128 -24.70 -2.87 -21.39
CA ASP A 128 -24.90 -4.25 -20.92
C ASP A 128 -26.29 -4.51 -20.34
N GLN A 129 -27.06 -3.44 -20.10
CA GLN A 129 -28.41 -3.51 -19.53
C GLN A 129 -28.47 -4.22 -18.15
N ILE A 130 -27.38 -4.09 -17.38
CA ILE A 130 -27.33 -4.65 -16.03
C ILE A 130 -28.01 -3.69 -15.07
N SER A 131 -29.08 -4.15 -14.42
CA SER A 131 -29.80 -3.38 -13.39
C SER A 131 -29.31 -3.76 -12.01
N GLY A 132 -29.19 -2.77 -11.12
CA GLY A 132 -28.73 -2.98 -9.76
C GLY A 132 -28.79 -1.69 -8.94
N THR A 133 -27.99 -1.63 -7.90
CA THR A 133 -27.83 -0.45 -7.05
C THR A 133 -26.52 0.25 -7.38
N CYS A 134 -26.63 1.53 -7.74
CA CYS A 134 -25.46 2.38 -7.89
C CYS A 134 -25.14 3.09 -6.58
N ILE A 135 -23.86 3.19 -6.27
CA ILE A 135 -23.34 3.92 -5.12
C ILE A 135 -22.26 4.87 -5.61
N LYS A 136 -22.43 6.15 -5.28
CA LYS A 136 -21.42 7.19 -5.44
C LYS A 136 -20.80 7.48 -4.08
N PHE A 137 -19.48 7.49 -4.00
CA PHE A 137 -18.75 7.65 -2.75
C PHE A 137 -17.40 8.33 -2.97
N ASP A 138 -16.92 8.96 -1.91
CA ASP A 138 -15.56 9.48 -1.86
C ASP A 138 -14.63 8.45 -1.23
N TYR A 139 -13.42 8.38 -1.78
CA TYR A 139 -12.34 7.60 -1.20
C TYR A 139 -11.00 8.31 -1.38
N SER A 140 -10.04 7.89 -0.58
CA SER A 140 -8.67 8.39 -0.69
C SER A 140 -7.70 7.26 -0.93
N GLU A 141 -6.64 7.58 -1.65
CA GLU A 141 -5.51 6.69 -1.90
C GLU A 141 -4.22 7.32 -1.42
N GLN A 142 -3.36 6.53 -0.81
CA GLN A 142 -2.00 6.91 -0.48
C GLN A 142 -1.05 5.80 -0.95
N SER A 143 -0.03 6.18 -1.69
CA SER A 143 0.96 5.26 -2.22
C SER A 143 1.74 4.55 -1.12
N GLY A 144 2.06 3.29 -1.36
CA GLY A 144 3.00 2.52 -0.57
C GLY A 144 4.41 2.56 -1.15
N THR A 145 5.28 1.74 -0.60
CA THR A 145 6.62 1.50 -1.12
C THR A 145 6.81 0.00 -1.33
N ALA A 146 7.36 -0.38 -2.46
CA ALA A 146 7.78 -1.74 -2.72
C ALA A 146 9.23 -1.79 -3.21
N ILE A 147 9.93 -2.82 -2.81
CA ILE A 147 11.36 -3.03 -3.07
C ILE A 147 11.50 -4.32 -3.89
N ARG A 148 12.45 -4.37 -4.79
CA ARG A 148 12.75 -5.58 -5.56
C ARG A 148 13.23 -6.71 -4.66
N LYS A 149 12.81 -7.94 -4.95
CA LYS A 149 13.22 -9.15 -4.23
C LYS A 149 14.69 -9.52 -4.46
N ASP A 150 15.24 -9.18 -5.63
CA ASP A 150 16.62 -9.52 -6.01
C ASP A 150 17.69 -8.69 -5.28
N ASN A 151 17.28 -7.67 -4.52
CA ASN A 151 18.13 -6.76 -3.74
C ASN A 151 19.38 -6.28 -4.51
N ASP A 152 19.28 -6.18 -5.84
CA ASP A 152 20.38 -5.73 -6.71
C ASP A 152 20.54 -4.21 -6.56
N ALA A 153 21.44 -3.81 -5.65
CA ALA A 153 21.75 -2.40 -5.38
C ALA A 153 22.28 -1.64 -6.61
N THR A 154 22.66 -2.33 -7.69
CA THR A 154 23.08 -1.71 -8.95
C THR A 154 21.89 -1.29 -9.80
N LYS A 155 20.69 -1.77 -9.46
CA LYS A 155 19.43 -1.39 -10.08
C LYS A 155 18.58 -0.65 -9.04
N PRO A 156 18.75 0.67 -8.89
CA PRO A 156 18.01 1.46 -7.92
C PRO A 156 16.56 1.65 -8.37
N ASP A 157 15.78 0.59 -8.35
CA ASP A 157 14.36 0.62 -8.61
C ASP A 157 13.57 0.44 -7.31
N TYR A 158 13.79 1.37 -6.39
CA TYR A 158 12.81 1.62 -5.34
C TYR A 158 11.63 2.31 -6.03
N SER A 159 10.76 1.53 -6.61
CA SER A 159 9.57 2.12 -7.20
C SER A 159 8.56 2.36 -6.11
N THR A 160 8.30 3.59 -5.85
CA THR A 160 7.07 4.01 -5.21
C THR A 160 5.93 3.53 -6.06
N ILE A 161 5.03 2.76 -5.45
CA ILE A 161 3.79 2.38 -6.11
C ILE A 161 2.87 3.58 -5.95
N SER A 162 2.76 4.34 -7.01
CA SER A 162 1.81 5.44 -7.06
C SER A 162 0.63 5.02 -7.90
N PHE A 163 -0.56 5.08 -7.33
CA PHE A 163 -1.78 4.98 -8.13
C PHE A 163 -1.96 6.21 -9.02
N SER A 164 -1.44 7.37 -8.62
CA SER A 164 -1.66 8.58 -9.39
C SER A 164 -0.81 9.79 -9.03
N SER A 165 -0.03 9.83 -7.97
CA SER A 165 0.46 11.09 -7.50
C SER A 165 1.96 11.31 -7.54
N LYS A 166 2.32 12.58 -7.49
CA LYS A 166 3.65 13.12 -7.69
C LYS A 166 4.57 13.03 -6.47
N SER A 167 4.08 12.54 -5.34
CA SER A 167 4.89 12.38 -4.13
C SER A 167 4.42 11.21 -3.28
N ASP A 168 5.35 10.52 -2.63
CA ASP A 168 5.14 9.33 -1.80
C ASP A 168 4.27 9.58 -0.56
N GLU A 169 4.06 10.83 -0.19
CA GLU A 169 3.32 11.23 1.01
C GLU A 169 1.96 11.86 0.69
N ALA A 170 1.67 12.12 -0.58
CA ALA A 170 0.41 12.72 -0.97
C ALA A 170 -0.74 11.73 -0.80
N VAL A 171 -1.83 12.23 -0.24
CA VAL A 171 -3.12 11.56 -0.22
C VAL A 171 -3.96 12.14 -1.34
N ASP A 172 -4.31 11.30 -2.29
CA ASP A 172 -5.18 11.67 -3.39
C ASP A 172 -6.64 11.38 -3.04
N HIS A 173 -7.53 12.24 -3.49
CA HIS A 173 -8.96 12.11 -3.31
C HIS A 173 -9.66 11.81 -4.62
N TYR A 174 -10.63 10.91 -4.55
CA TYR A 174 -11.36 10.42 -5.70
C TYR A 174 -12.84 10.32 -5.40
N GLU A 175 -13.63 10.52 -6.42
CA GLU A 175 -15.03 10.10 -6.43
C GLU A 175 -15.14 8.78 -7.21
N GLY A 176 -15.71 7.77 -6.56
CA GLY A 176 -16.01 6.48 -7.16
C GLY A 176 -17.50 6.29 -7.36
N THR A 177 -17.86 5.56 -8.40
CA THR A 177 -19.24 5.07 -8.63
C THR A 177 -19.18 3.57 -8.89
N MET A 178 -19.96 2.79 -8.16
CA MET A 178 -20.11 1.35 -8.35
C MET A 178 -21.53 1.01 -8.77
N LEU A 179 -21.67 0.07 -9.70
CA LEU A 179 -22.89 -0.69 -9.91
C LEU A 179 -22.75 -2.03 -9.19
N LEU A 180 -23.63 -2.29 -8.23
CA LEU A 180 -23.69 -3.53 -7.47
C LEU A 180 -24.96 -4.30 -7.83
N VAL A 181 -24.81 -5.63 -7.90
CA VAL A 181 -25.92 -6.55 -8.16
C VAL A 181 -25.96 -7.59 -7.05
N ALA A 182 -27.16 -7.89 -6.58
CA ALA A 182 -27.33 -8.96 -5.60
C ALA A 182 -27.03 -10.32 -6.24
N ASP A 183 -26.26 -11.14 -5.55
CA ASP A 183 -25.91 -12.51 -5.93
C ASP A 183 -26.16 -13.43 -4.72
N GLY A 184 -27.36 -14.00 -4.64
CA GLY A 184 -27.82 -14.70 -3.45
C GLY A 184 -27.92 -13.76 -2.24
N ASP A 185 -27.18 -14.10 -1.17
CA ASP A 185 -27.12 -13.31 0.07
C ASP A 185 -25.98 -12.27 0.04
N THR A 186 -25.29 -12.12 -1.07
CA THR A 186 -24.17 -11.20 -1.23
C THR A 186 -24.41 -10.17 -2.31
N TRP A 187 -23.55 -9.17 -2.35
CA TRP A 187 -23.50 -8.17 -3.40
C TRP A 187 -22.18 -8.30 -4.15
N VAL A 188 -22.23 -8.12 -5.47
CA VAL A 188 -21.06 -8.12 -6.33
C VAL A 188 -20.98 -6.83 -7.13
N VAL A 189 -19.78 -6.29 -7.25
CA VAL A 189 -19.49 -5.13 -8.10
C VAL A 189 -19.43 -5.60 -9.54
N LYS A 190 -20.27 -5.06 -10.40
CA LYS A 190 -20.31 -5.33 -11.84
C LYS A 190 -19.61 -4.26 -12.65
N HIS A 191 -19.64 -3.02 -12.18
CA HIS A 191 -18.90 -1.91 -12.76
C HIS A 191 -18.35 -0.99 -11.68
N PHE A 192 -17.16 -0.48 -11.93
CA PHE A 192 -16.54 0.55 -11.11
C PHE A 192 -15.93 1.63 -12.00
N TRP A 193 -16.26 2.87 -11.69
CA TRP A 193 -15.70 4.07 -12.32
C TRP A 193 -15.13 4.98 -11.22
N SER A 194 -14.02 5.60 -11.50
CA SER A 194 -13.49 6.62 -10.62
C SER A 194 -12.88 7.79 -11.39
N HIS A 195 -12.90 8.94 -10.76
CA HIS A 195 -12.16 10.10 -11.24
C HIS A 195 -11.54 10.83 -10.06
N LYS A 196 -10.41 11.46 -10.31
CA LYS A 196 -9.69 12.25 -9.32
C LYS A 196 -10.40 13.59 -9.15
N GLU A 197 -10.59 14.03 -7.91
CA GLU A 197 -11.10 15.35 -7.54
C GLU A 197 -10.04 16.46 -7.65
#